data_8561923d1894fcb0be2c6d1e0512bee0
#
_entry.id   8561923d1894fcb0be2c6d1e0512bee0
#
_cell.length_a   1.000
_cell.length_b   1.000
_cell.length_c   1.000
_cell.angle_alpha   90.00
_cell.angle_beta   90.00
_cell.angle_gamma   90.00
#
_symmetry.space_group_name_H-M   'P 1'
#
loop_
_entity.id
_entity.type
_entity.pdbx_description
1 polymer ?
#
loop_
_entity_poly.entity_id
_entity_poly.type
_entity_poly.pdbx_seq_one_letter_code
_entity_poly.pdbx_strand_id
1 'polypeptide(L)'
;MTQHAPLIIDIAGLTLTKTDRQRLKHPLVGGLILFARNWQDRAQLTALCADIKKVRRDLLICVDHEGGRVQRFRTDGFTHLPPMRALGEQWMTQPMEATHAATACGYVLGAELRACGVDMSFTPVLDLDYGESSVIGDRAFA
;
A
#
# COMPACT_ATOMS: atom_id res chain seq x y z
N MET A 1 -0.41 -28.65 6.27
CA MET A 1 -1.34 -27.65 6.80
C MET A 1 -0.66 -26.31 6.71
N THR A 2 -1.17 -25.37 5.95
CA THR A 2 -0.70 -24.00 5.92
C THR A 2 -1.01 -23.39 7.30
N GLN A 3 0.03 -23.17 8.11
CA GLN A 3 -0.15 -22.44 9.37
C GLN A 3 -0.56 -21.00 9.04
N HIS A 4 -1.73 -20.60 9.51
CA HIS A 4 -2.13 -19.19 9.46
C HIS A 4 -1.19 -18.36 10.32
N ALA A 5 -0.57 -17.36 9.73
CA ALA A 5 0.34 -16.43 10.39
C ALA A 5 -0.37 -15.06 10.52
N PRO A 6 -1.02 -14.78 11.68
CA PRO A 6 -2.00 -13.69 11.79
C PRO A 6 -1.40 -12.30 11.97
N LEU A 7 -0.09 -12.17 12.12
CA LEU A 7 0.54 -10.90 12.40
C LEU A 7 1.15 -10.27 11.15
N ILE A 8 0.83 -9.00 10.93
CA ILE A 8 1.56 -8.10 10.02
C ILE A 8 2.36 -7.15 10.91
N ILE A 9 3.67 -7.11 10.72
CA ILE A 9 4.59 -6.26 11.50
C ILE A 9 5.18 -5.16 10.61
N ASP A 10 5.93 -4.25 11.18
CA ASP A 10 6.65 -3.20 10.46
C ASP A 10 8.15 -3.24 10.74
N ILE A 11 8.89 -2.42 9.98
CA ILE A 11 10.33 -2.22 10.14
C ILE A 11 10.67 -0.75 10.24
N ALA A 12 11.80 -0.43 10.87
CA ALA A 12 12.15 0.93 11.22
C ALA A 12 12.76 1.74 10.05
N GLY A 13 13.46 1.11 9.12
CA GLY A 13 14.33 1.83 8.17
C GLY A 13 14.22 1.35 6.72
N LEU A 14 15.22 1.76 5.93
CA LEU A 14 15.30 1.48 4.49
C LEU A 14 15.82 0.07 4.18
N THR A 15 16.40 -0.60 5.17
CA THR A 15 16.99 -1.95 5.03
C THR A 15 16.67 -2.80 6.25
N LEU A 16 16.72 -4.13 6.09
CA LEU A 16 16.48 -5.05 7.19
C LEU A 16 17.68 -5.11 8.15
N THR A 17 17.44 -4.83 9.42
CA THR A 17 18.38 -5.11 10.51
C THR A 17 18.44 -6.61 10.82
N LYS A 18 19.41 -7.03 11.65
CA LYS A 18 19.47 -8.40 12.18
C LYS A 18 18.21 -8.75 12.99
N THR A 19 17.72 -7.81 13.77
CA THR A 19 16.50 -7.98 14.58
C THR A 19 15.26 -8.13 13.69
N ASP A 20 15.13 -7.33 12.63
CA ASP A 20 14.01 -7.46 11.69
C ASP A 20 14.00 -8.83 11.02
N ARG A 21 15.17 -9.32 10.58
CA ARG A 21 15.29 -10.67 10.01
C ARG A 21 14.87 -11.77 11.00
N GLN A 22 15.17 -11.60 12.29
CA GLN A 22 14.74 -12.55 13.32
C GLN A 22 13.21 -12.51 13.53
N ARG A 23 12.62 -11.31 13.60
CA ARG A 23 11.17 -11.13 13.74
C ARG A 23 10.41 -11.71 12.54
N LEU A 24 10.86 -11.45 11.32
CA LEU A 24 10.24 -11.95 10.09
C LEU A 24 10.29 -13.48 9.96
N LYS A 25 11.22 -14.16 10.65
CA LYS A 25 11.26 -15.64 10.71
C LYS A 25 10.25 -16.23 11.68
N HIS A 26 9.64 -15.42 12.55
CA HIS A 26 8.71 -15.94 13.54
C HIS A 26 7.47 -16.54 12.87
N PRO A 27 7.01 -17.73 13.27
CA PRO A 27 5.91 -18.43 12.58
C PRO A 27 4.57 -17.71 12.61
N LEU A 28 4.33 -16.84 13.59
CA LEU A 28 3.11 -16.02 13.66
C LEU A 28 3.13 -14.80 12.75
N VAL A 29 4.27 -14.44 12.16
CA VAL A 29 4.36 -13.31 11.22
C VAL A 29 4.02 -13.77 9.82
N GLY A 30 2.92 -13.26 9.26
CA GLY A 30 2.44 -13.52 7.92
C GLY A 30 2.87 -12.49 6.89
N GLY A 31 3.24 -11.31 7.34
CA GLY A 31 3.64 -10.22 6.45
C GLY A 31 4.22 -9.02 7.17
N LEU A 32 4.48 -7.99 6.39
CA LEU A 32 4.89 -6.69 6.91
C LEU A 32 4.23 -5.57 6.12
N ILE A 33 4.04 -4.44 6.79
CA ILE A 33 3.53 -3.20 6.21
C ILE A 33 4.66 -2.18 6.09
N LEU A 34 4.76 -1.56 4.91
CA LEU A 34 5.71 -0.49 4.61
C LEU A 34 5.06 0.88 4.79
N PHE A 35 5.86 1.85 5.24
CA PHE A 35 5.48 3.24 5.45
C PHE A 35 6.44 4.17 4.68
N ALA A 36 6.14 5.48 4.69
CA ALA A 36 7.01 6.48 4.05
C ALA A 36 8.47 6.44 4.57
N ARG A 37 8.69 6.05 5.84
CA ARG A 37 10.04 5.89 6.39
C ARG A 37 10.86 4.76 5.76
N ASN A 38 10.21 3.86 5.04
CA ASN A 38 10.86 2.74 4.34
C ASN A 38 11.12 3.03 2.86
N TRP A 39 10.91 4.29 2.44
CA TRP A 39 11.02 4.75 1.06
C TRP A 39 12.14 5.75 0.88
N GLN A 40 12.97 5.54 -0.13
CA GLN A 40 13.96 6.47 -0.65
C GLN A 40 13.76 6.65 -2.16
N ASP A 41 13.84 5.56 -2.92
CA ASP A 41 13.64 5.47 -4.36
C ASP A 41 13.21 4.04 -4.75
N ARG A 42 12.88 3.84 -6.03
CA ARG A 42 12.40 2.54 -6.55
C ARG A 42 13.45 1.44 -6.43
N ALA A 43 14.72 1.77 -6.63
CA ALA A 43 15.80 0.79 -6.55
C ALA A 43 15.97 0.28 -5.11
N GLN A 44 15.95 1.20 -4.13
CA GLN A 44 16.01 0.85 -2.71
C GLN A 44 14.78 0.01 -2.30
N LEU A 45 13.57 0.41 -2.67
CA LEU A 45 12.35 -0.33 -2.33
C LEU A 45 12.37 -1.74 -2.92
N THR A 46 12.78 -1.88 -4.18
CA THR A 46 12.92 -3.18 -4.85
C THR A 46 13.93 -4.08 -4.13
N ALA A 47 15.07 -3.52 -3.74
CA ALA A 47 16.08 -4.25 -2.97
C ALA A 47 15.56 -4.68 -1.59
N LEU A 48 14.83 -3.80 -0.89
CA LEU A 48 14.21 -4.10 0.39
C LEU A 48 13.18 -5.24 0.27
N CYS A 49 12.26 -5.16 -0.71
CA CYS A 49 11.27 -6.21 -0.97
C CYS A 49 11.94 -7.55 -1.30
N ALA A 50 12.98 -7.55 -2.12
CA ALA A 50 13.75 -8.74 -2.43
C ALA A 50 14.43 -9.34 -1.19
N ASP A 51 14.98 -8.51 -0.31
CA ASP A 51 15.60 -8.97 0.93
C ASP A 51 14.59 -9.55 1.93
N ILE A 52 13.37 -8.99 2.00
CA ILE A 52 12.27 -9.56 2.78
C ILE A 52 11.92 -10.96 2.26
N LYS A 53 11.75 -11.11 0.96
CA LYS A 53 11.42 -12.41 0.33
C LYS A 53 12.56 -13.45 0.47
N LYS A 54 13.82 -13.03 0.62
CA LYS A 54 14.94 -13.92 0.98
C LYS A 54 14.84 -14.45 2.41
N VAL A 55 14.23 -13.70 3.34
CA VAL A 55 14.01 -14.19 4.71
C VAL A 55 12.95 -15.29 4.71
N ARG A 56 11.80 -15.03 4.10
CA ARG A 56 10.71 -15.98 3.85
C ARG A 56 9.91 -15.57 2.62
N ARG A 57 9.77 -16.48 1.65
CA ARG A 57 9.10 -16.21 0.36
C ARG A 57 7.61 -15.98 0.48
N ASP A 58 6.98 -16.54 1.51
CA ASP A 58 5.54 -16.49 1.78
C ASP A 58 5.09 -15.22 2.53
N LEU A 59 6.02 -14.37 2.99
CA LEU A 59 5.65 -13.11 3.64
C LEU A 59 4.91 -12.20 2.69
N LEU A 60 3.75 -11.68 3.14
CA LEU A 60 2.99 -10.67 2.41
C LEU A 60 3.60 -9.29 2.66
N ILE A 61 3.97 -8.58 1.61
CA ILE A 61 4.48 -7.21 1.69
C ILE A 61 3.35 -6.26 1.35
N CYS A 62 2.94 -5.45 2.34
CA CYS A 62 1.79 -4.54 2.26
C CYS A 62 2.21 -3.08 2.39
N VAL A 63 1.32 -2.18 1.97
CA VAL A 63 1.49 -0.73 2.11
C VAL A 63 0.13 -0.03 2.18
N ASP A 64 0.06 1.13 2.87
CA ASP A 64 -1.04 2.08 2.68
C ASP A 64 -0.70 3.00 1.51
N HIS A 65 -1.22 2.72 0.35
CA HIS A 65 -0.97 3.48 -0.87
C HIS A 65 -2.31 3.64 -1.60
N GLU A 66 -3.11 4.60 -1.10
CA GLU A 66 -4.50 4.81 -1.51
C GLU A 66 -4.63 5.82 -2.65
N GLY A 67 -3.77 6.81 -2.64
CA GLY A 67 -3.85 8.07 -3.37
C GLY A 67 -4.07 9.25 -2.40
N GLY A 68 -4.18 10.47 -2.93
CA GLY A 68 -4.37 11.67 -2.13
C GLY A 68 -3.33 11.81 -1.01
N ARG A 69 -3.80 12.09 0.22
CA ARG A 69 -2.92 12.26 1.39
C ARG A 69 -2.34 10.96 1.94
N VAL A 70 -2.94 9.80 1.61
CA VAL A 70 -2.45 8.48 2.03
C VAL A 70 -1.83 7.75 0.84
N GLN A 71 -0.68 8.22 0.43
CA GLN A 71 0.17 7.62 -0.58
C GLN A 71 1.61 7.66 -0.09
N ARG A 72 2.25 6.50 0.16
CA ARG A 72 3.56 6.45 0.82
C ARG A 72 4.72 6.73 -0.12
N PHE A 73 4.62 6.32 -1.37
CA PHE A 73 5.65 6.52 -2.39
C PHE A 73 5.16 7.58 -3.39
N ARG A 74 5.89 8.70 -3.51
CA ARG A 74 5.43 9.89 -4.24
C ARG A 74 6.42 10.47 -5.23
N THR A 75 7.61 9.90 -5.29
CA THR A 75 8.72 10.37 -6.12
C THR A 75 9.22 9.25 -7.02
N ASP A 76 10.27 9.51 -7.79
CA ASP A 76 10.96 8.51 -8.60
C ASP A 76 10.03 7.70 -9.52
N GLY A 77 9.09 8.38 -10.18
CA GLY A 77 8.19 7.80 -11.18
C GLY A 77 6.92 7.15 -10.64
N PHE A 78 6.67 7.19 -9.32
CA PHE A 78 5.35 6.86 -8.79
C PHE A 78 4.33 7.94 -9.16
N THR A 79 3.21 7.52 -9.73
CA THR A 79 2.11 8.42 -10.12
C THR A 79 1.39 8.95 -8.89
N HIS A 80 1.16 10.26 -8.82
CA HIS A 80 0.30 10.85 -7.79
C HIS A 80 -1.16 10.55 -8.14
N LEU A 81 -1.77 9.65 -7.38
CA LEU A 81 -3.17 9.26 -7.56
C LEU A 81 -4.10 10.21 -6.80
N PRO A 82 -5.30 10.49 -7.33
CA PRO A 82 -6.29 11.30 -6.64
C PRO A 82 -6.78 10.61 -5.36
N PRO A 83 -7.34 11.36 -4.39
CA PRO A 83 -8.10 10.76 -3.30
C PRO A 83 -9.38 10.11 -3.83
N MET A 84 -9.90 9.10 -3.14
CA MET A 84 -11.11 8.38 -3.55
C MET A 84 -12.32 9.31 -3.66
N ARG A 85 -12.41 10.36 -2.84
CA ARG A 85 -13.48 11.39 -2.91
C ARG A 85 -13.58 12.02 -4.29
N ALA A 86 -12.46 12.33 -4.94
CA ALA A 86 -12.48 12.92 -6.28
C ALA A 86 -13.14 11.99 -7.32
N LEU A 87 -12.94 10.68 -7.19
CA LEU A 87 -13.61 9.69 -8.04
C LEU A 87 -15.10 9.56 -7.70
N GLY A 88 -15.45 9.63 -6.41
CA GLY A 88 -16.84 9.64 -5.96
C GLY A 88 -17.62 10.88 -6.43
N GLU A 89 -17.03 12.06 -6.33
CA GLU A 89 -17.62 13.31 -6.83
C GLU A 89 -17.81 13.27 -8.35
N GLN A 90 -16.83 12.78 -9.10
CA GLN A 90 -16.94 12.60 -10.54
C GLN A 90 -18.07 11.63 -10.90
N TRP A 91 -18.25 10.57 -10.12
CA TRP A 91 -19.32 9.59 -10.31
C TRP A 91 -20.71 10.24 -10.31
N MET A 92 -20.93 11.25 -9.48
CA MET A 92 -22.23 11.92 -9.36
C MET A 92 -22.66 12.67 -10.63
N THR A 93 -21.72 13.01 -11.49
CA THR A 93 -21.97 13.77 -12.72
C THR A 93 -21.61 12.99 -13.99
N GLN A 94 -20.61 12.15 -13.94
CA GLN A 94 -20.03 11.41 -15.08
C GLN A 94 -19.65 9.97 -14.66
N PRO A 95 -20.64 9.09 -14.40
CA PRO A 95 -20.38 7.78 -13.80
C PRO A 95 -19.49 6.87 -14.66
N MET A 96 -19.61 6.92 -15.99
CA MET A 96 -18.78 6.10 -16.88
C MET A 96 -17.32 6.54 -16.88
N GLU A 97 -17.06 7.85 -16.96
CA GLU A 97 -15.72 8.42 -16.88
C GLU A 97 -15.08 8.13 -15.52
N ALA A 98 -15.85 8.28 -14.42
CA ALA A 98 -15.38 7.96 -13.07
C ALA A 98 -14.99 6.49 -12.94
N THR A 99 -15.76 5.58 -13.53
CA THR A 99 -15.43 4.14 -13.55
C THR A 99 -14.14 3.88 -14.32
N HIS A 100 -13.97 4.50 -15.49
CA HIS A 100 -12.73 4.38 -16.27
C HIS A 100 -11.52 4.95 -15.51
N ALA A 101 -11.68 6.13 -14.89
CA ALA A 101 -10.64 6.75 -14.09
C ALA A 101 -10.26 5.89 -12.88
N ALA A 102 -11.24 5.36 -12.14
CA ALA A 102 -11.00 4.45 -11.01
C ALA A 102 -10.27 3.17 -11.45
N THR A 103 -10.65 2.60 -12.58
CA THR A 103 -10.00 1.42 -13.17
C THR A 103 -8.54 1.73 -13.52
N ALA A 104 -8.28 2.88 -14.17
CA ALA A 104 -6.94 3.30 -14.52
C ALA A 104 -6.08 3.56 -13.28
N CYS A 105 -6.62 4.23 -12.26
CA CYS A 105 -5.94 4.46 -10.98
C CYS A 105 -5.56 3.15 -10.30
N GLY A 106 -6.49 2.20 -10.21
CA GLY A 106 -6.23 0.88 -9.63
C GLY A 106 -5.17 0.09 -10.38
N TYR A 107 -5.20 0.15 -11.72
CA TYR A 107 -4.19 -0.49 -12.56
C TYR A 107 -2.79 0.10 -12.36
N VAL A 108 -2.67 1.43 -12.40
CA VAL A 108 -1.39 2.13 -12.20
C VAL A 108 -0.83 1.83 -10.82
N LEU A 109 -1.65 1.96 -9.77
CA LEU A 109 -1.28 1.65 -8.40
C LEU A 109 -0.73 0.22 -8.27
N GLY A 110 -1.49 -0.74 -8.77
CA GLY A 110 -1.10 -2.15 -8.71
C GLY A 110 0.18 -2.44 -9.50
N ALA A 111 0.31 -1.89 -10.71
CA ALA A 111 1.47 -2.08 -11.58
C ALA A 111 2.76 -1.50 -10.97
N GLU A 112 2.71 -0.26 -10.47
CA GLU A 112 3.86 0.41 -9.87
C GLU A 112 4.33 -0.29 -8.59
N LEU A 113 3.42 -0.67 -7.69
CA LEU A 113 3.73 -1.40 -6.48
C LEU A 113 4.31 -2.79 -6.77
N ARG A 114 3.70 -3.54 -7.69
CA ARG A 114 4.18 -4.87 -8.10
C ARG A 114 5.56 -4.82 -8.75
N ALA A 115 5.85 -3.79 -9.53
CA ALA A 115 7.17 -3.59 -10.14
C ALA A 115 8.28 -3.46 -9.10
N CYS A 116 7.98 -2.95 -7.90
CA CYS A 116 8.92 -2.87 -6.77
C CYS A 116 8.88 -4.09 -5.83
N GLY A 117 7.99 -5.06 -6.08
CA GLY A 117 7.88 -6.28 -5.27
C GLY A 117 6.94 -6.19 -4.08
N VAL A 118 6.11 -5.14 -4.00
CA VAL A 118 5.01 -5.03 -3.02
C VAL A 118 3.85 -5.92 -3.48
N ASP A 119 3.26 -6.67 -2.56
CA ASP A 119 2.22 -7.65 -2.88
C ASP A 119 0.81 -7.06 -2.83
N MET A 120 0.53 -6.13 -1.89
CA MET A 120 -0.81 -5.62 -1.64
C MET A 120 -0.78 -4.18 -1.14
N SER A 121 -1.77 -3.37 -1.55
CA SER A 121 -2.14 -2.12 -0.88
C SER A 121 -3.46 -2.27 -0.13
N PHE A 122 -3.57 -1.62 1.04
CA PHE A 122 -4.82 -1.52 1.79
C PHE A 122 -5.72 -0.44 1.18
N THR A 123 -6.24 -0.73 -0.02
CA THR A 123 -7.09 0.19 -0.80
C THR A 123 -8.08 -0.60 -1.66
N PRO A 124 -9.26 -0.06 -1.99
CA PRO A 124 -9.79 1.24 -1.56
C PRO A 124 -10.31 1.24 -0.12
N VAL A 125 -10.43 2.44 0.48
CA VAL A 125 -11.17 2.63 1.73
C VAL A 125 -12.66 2.47 1.43
N LEU A 126 -13.32 1.59 2.17
CA LEU A 126 -14.75 1.27 2.00
C LEU A 126 -15.65 1.95 3.04
N ASP A 127 -15.05 2.74 3.95
CA ASP A 127 -15.80 3.52 4.93
C ASP A 127 -16.59 4.64 4.24
N LEU A 128 -17.69 5.02 4.86
CA LEU A 128 -18.43 6.24 4.52
C LEU A 128 -17.97 7.37 5.44
N ASP A 129 -17.87 8.58 4.88
CA ASP A 129 -17.50 9.77 5.65
C ASP A 129 -18.74 10.53 6.07
N TYR A 130 -19.12 10.41 7.33
CA TYR A 130 -20.27 11.13 7.92
C TYR A 130 -19.90 12.54 8.43
N GLY A 131 -18.66 12.98 8.25
CA GLY A 131 -18.20 14.30 8.67
C GLY A 131 -17.94 14.45 10.18
N GLU A 132 -18.09 13.39 10.97
CA GLU A 132 -17.85 13.42 12.42
C GLU A 132 -16.37 13.39 12.79
N SER A 133 -15.53 12.91 11.89
CA SER A 133 -14.08 12.74 12.10
C SER A 133 -13.30 13.04 10.82
N SER A 134 -12.17 13.72 10.96
CA SER A 134 -11.25 13.99 9.85
C SER A 134 -10.36 12.78 9.45
N VAL A 135 -10.51 11.64 10.12
CA VAL A 135 -9.67 10.46 9.87
C VAL A 135 -9.95 9.86 8.50
N ILE A 136 -11.20 9.72 8.13
CA ILE A 136 -11.62 9.21 6.81
C ILE A 136 -11.60 10.34 5.79
N GLY A 137 -12.51 11.31 5.87
CA GLY A 137 -12.55 12.48 4.98
C GLY A 137 -12.47 12.09 3.51
N ASP A 138 -11.54 12.71 2.79
CA ASP A 138 -11.30 12.52 1.35
C ASP A 138 -10.79 11.12 0.94
N ARG A 139 -10.51 10.24 1.90
CA ARG A 139 -10.15 8.84 1.64
C ARG A 139 -11.35 7.98 1.25
N ALA A 140 -12.56 8.35 1.66
CA ALA A 140 -13.80 7.68 1.26
C ALA A 140 -14.29 8.18 -0.10
N PHE A 141 -15.03 7.35 -0.83
CA PHE A 141 -15.72 7.76 -2.06
C PHE A 141 -16.90 8.67 -1.78
N ALA A 142 -17.62 8.48 -0.67
CA ALA A 142 -18.82 9.19 -0.28
C ALA A 142 -18.86 9.52 1.21
#